data_74169437749216c2b9c1790e6b6dedc4
#
_entry.id   74169437749216c2b9c1790e6b6dedc4
#
_cell.length_a   1.000
_cell.length_b   1.000
_cell.length_c   1.000
_cell.angle_alpha   90.00
_cell.angle_beta   90.00
_cell.angle_gamma   90.00
#
_symmetry.space_group_name_H-M   'P 1'
#
loop_
_entity.id
_entity.type
_entity.pdbx_description
1 polymer ?
#
loop_
_entity_poly.entity_id
_entity_poly.type
_entity_poly.pdbx_seq_one_letter_code
_entity_poly.pdbx_strand_id
1 'polypeptide(L)'
;MAEYAVAITFPQNSTTYEALSKLSNATGFEIRSAAIVERDKEGHLHVPEGDDTMAGVGTAGGSLIGMLIGVLGGPVGMLLGWGAGAASGALYDADRLDTGDEAIEQFSASVPVGGNALLAETVEDTTEPLDTFVSQMGGTIVRRPLDEVVAELEAQQAAAEEAERAARKAIRDQKRQEHKETAQQRVAALKAKFHKQ
;
A
#
# COMPACT_ATOMS: atom_id res chain seq x y z
N MET A 1 15.60 16.15 -16.75
CA MET A 1 14.95 15.98 -15.44
C MET A 1 14.23 14.65 -15.46
N ALA A 2 14.56 13.75 -14.59
CA ALA A 2 13.87 12.47 -14.41
C ALA A 2 13.02 12.52 -13.14
N GLU A 3 11.90 11.82 -13.15
CA GLU A 3 10.96 11.76 -12.03
C GLU A 3 11.09 10.40 -11.34
N TYR A 4 11.21 10.42 -10.02
CA TYR A 4 11.39 9.22 -9.24
C TYR A 4 10.45 9.18 -8.02
N ALA A 5 10.06 7.97 -7.66
CA ALA A 5 9.61 7.64 -6.33
C ALA A 5 10.82 7.16 -5.53
N VAL A 6 10.99 7.66 -4.33
CA VAL A 6 12.09 7.30 -3.45
C VAL A 6 11.59 6.90 -2.07
N ALA A 7 12.26 5.90 -1.46
CA ALA A 7 12.11 5.56 -0.06
C ALA A 7 13.46 5.75 0.63
N ILE A 8 13.50 6.58 1.65
CA ILE A 8 14.71 6.94 2.39
C ILE A 8 14.56 6.46 3.82
N THR A 9 15.53 5.71 4.30
CA THR A 9 15.54 5.18 5.68
C THR A 9 16.78 5.66 6.42
N PHE A 10 16.62 5.87 7.71
CA PHE A 10 17.70 6.29 8.61
C PHE A 10 17.80 5.33 9.79
N PRO A 11 19.00 5.22 10.41
CA PRO A 11 19.20 4.35 11.58
C PRO A 11 18.34 4.73 12.79
N GLN A 12 17.91 5.98 12.87
CA GLN A 12 17.08 6.51 13.96
C GLN A 12 15.82 7.16 13.39
N ASN A 13 14.66 6.81 13.94
CA ASN A 13 13.38 7.36 13.51
C ASN A 13 13.32 8.89 13.57
N SER A 14 13.95 9.51 14.56
CA SER A 14 14.02 10.98 14.68
C SER A 14 14.75 11.66 13.53
N THR A 15 15.72 10.98 12.92
CA THR A 15 16.47 11.51 11.77
C THR A 15 15.58 11.63 10.53
N THR A 16 14.55 10.81 10.40
CA THR A 16 13.58 10.89 9.30
C THR A 16 12.79 12.22 9.35
N TYR A 17 12.35 12.64 10.54
CA TYR A 17 11.66 13.92 10.73
C TYR A 17 12.60 15.12 10.47
N GLU A 18 13.85 15.01 10.94
CA GLU A 18 14.86 16.02 10.65
C GLU A 18 15.15 16.13 9.15
N ALA A 19 15.24 14.99 8.46
CA ALA A 19 15.45 14.93 7.01
C ALA A 19 14.28 15.58 6.26
N LEU A 20 13.03 15.26 6.59
CA LEU A 20 11.85 15.88 5.97
C LEU A 20 11.87 17.39 6.11
N SER A 21 12.18 17.91 7.30
CA SER A 21 12.30 19.35 7.55
C SER A 21 13.40 20.01 6.72
N LYS A 22 14.55 19.34 6.57
CA LYS A 22 15.68 19.85 5.79
C LYS A 22 15.48 19.75 4.28
N LEU A 23 14.74 18.75 3.80
CA LEU A 23 14.46 18.54 2.36
C LEU A 23 13.75 19.74 1.75
N SER A 24 12.89 20.43 2.49
CA SER A 24 12.19 21.64 2.04
C SER A 24 13.12 22.80 1.66
N ASN A 25 14.36 22.79 2.16
CA ASN A 25 15.36 23.82 1.94
C ASN A 25 16.58 23.30 1.14
N ALA A 26 16.56 22.04 0.73
CA ALA A 26 17.66 21.43 -0.04
C ALA A 26 17.62 21.92 -1.48
N THR A 27 18.80 21.91 -2.13
CA THR A 27 18.98 22.37 -3.50
C THR A 27 19.54 21.25 -4.38
N GLY A 28 19.29 21.34 -5.67
CA GLY A 28 19.80 20.37 -6.64
C GLY A 28 18.82 19.27 -7.04
N PHE A 29 17.65 19.24 -6.40
CA PHE A 29 16.50 18.41 -6.74
C PHE A 29 15.22 19.10 -6.29
N GLU A 30 14.09 18.69 -6.84
CA GLU A 30 12.76 19.17 -6.44
C GLU A 30 12.00 18.05 -5.74
N ILE A 31 11.35 18.36 -4.63
CA ILE A 31 10.40 17.48 -3.94
C ILE A 31 9.00 17.92 -4.30
N ARG A 32 8.26 17.07 -5.00
CA ARG A 32 6.84 17.33 -5.32
C ARG A 32 5.93 16.98 -4.15
N SER A 33 6.21 15.84 -3.54
CA SER A 33 5.50 15.39 -2.35
C SER A 33 6.42 14.52 -1.50
N ALA A 34 6.21 14.52 -0.19
CA ALA A 34 6.92 13.65 0.72
C ALA A 34 6.04 13.35 1.93
N ALA A 35 6.17 12.14 2.48
CA ALA A 35 5.51 11.74 3.71
C ALA A 35 6.38 10.76 4.51
N ILE A 36 6.31 10.87 5.82
CA ILE A 36 6.86 9.85 6.72
C ILE A 36 5.82 8.73 6.82
N VAL A 37 6.28 7.50 6.68
CA VAL A 37 5.49 6.29 6.91
C VAL A 37 6.13 5.50 8.03
N GLU A 38 5.31 4.94 8.89
CA GLU A 38 5.73 4.08 9.99
C GLU A 38 5.17 2.68 9.77
N ARG A 39 5.95 1.66 10.14
CA ARG A 39 5.49 0.28 10.20
C ARG A 39 5.36 -0.13 11.66
N ASP A 40 4.16 -0.51 12.06
CA ASP A 40 3.92 -1.03 13.40
C ASP A 40 4.55 -2.43 13.60
N LYS A 41 4.43 -2.97 14.80
CA LYS A 41 4.97 -4.31 15.14
C LYS A 41 4.16 -5.43 14.49
N GLU A 42 2.95 -5.14 14.09
CA GLU A 42 2.02 -6.02 13.39
C GLU A 42 2.28 -6.01 11.88
N GLY A 43 3.15 -5.11 11.39
CA GLY A 43 3.54 -4.99 9.98
C GLY A 43 2.69 -4.01 9.15
N HIS A 44 1.73 -3.30 9.76
CA HIS A 44 0.91 -2.33 9.05
C HIS A 44 1.67 -1.03 8.84
N LEU A 45 1.55 -0.47 7.64
CA LEU A 45 2.09 0.83 7.28
C LEU A 45 1.03 1.91 7.46
N HIS A 46 1.39 3.01 8.09
CA HIS A 46 0.53 4.17 8.27
C HIS A 46 1.34 5.45 8.26
N VAL A 47 0.68 6.57 8.00
CA VAL A 47 1.27 7.89 8.21
C VAL A 47 0.99 8.30 9.65
N PRO A 48 2.03 8.61 10.43
CA PRO A 48 1.82 9.09 11.79
C PRO A 48 1.04 10.42 11.79
N GLU A 49 0.23 10.63 12.81
CA GLU A 49 -0.51 11.88 12.98
C GLU A 49 0.45 13.02 13.33
N GLY A 50 0.34 14.15 12.63
CA GLY A 50 1.13 15.36 12.88
C GLY A 50 1.25 16.25 11.65
N ASP A 51 1.38 17.55 11.87
CA ASP A 51 1.54 18.55 10.81
C ASP A 51 2.93 18.49 10.16
N ASP A 52 3.88 17.81 10.79
CA ASP A 52 5.29 17.68 10.38
C ASP A 52 5.60 16.35 9.68
N THR A 53 4.59 15.57 9.33
CA THR A 53 4.75 14.25 8.69
C THR A 53 4.65 14.28 7.18
N MET A 54 4.21 15.40 6.60
CA MET A 54 3.99 15.56 5.16
C MET A 54 4.52 16.89 4.64
N ALA A 55 5.08 16.90 3.43
CA ALA A 55 5.52 18.10 2.73
C ALA A 55 5.15 18.02 1.24
N GLY A 56 4.91 19.19 0.60
CA GLY A 56 4.64 19.31 -0.83
C GLY A 56 3.18 19.53 -1.20
N VAL A 57 2.94 19.75 -2.49
CA VAL A 57 1.62 20.09 -3.02
C VAL A 57 0.81 18.81 -3.22
N GLY A 58 -0.32 18.70 -2.55
CA GLY A 58 -1.29 17.62 -2.82
C GLY A 58 -1.45 16.59 -1.70
N THR A 59 -1.42 17.02 -0.45
CA THR A 59 -1.57 16.19 0.75
C THR A 59 -2.93 15.48 0.91
N ALA A 60 -3.86 15.65 -0.01
CA ALA A 60 -5.18 15.05 0.05
C ALA A 60 -5.49 14.18 -1.18
N GLY A 61 -5.27 12.90 -1.08
CA GLY A 61 -6.09 11.91 -1.78
C GLY A 61 -5.87 11.69 -3.28
N GLY A 62 -4.70 12.01 -3.84
CA GLY A 62 -4.45 11.81 -5.28
C GLY A 62 -2.98 11.84 -5.66
N SER A 63 -2.08 12.03 -4.69
CA SER A 63 -0.64 11.97 -4.94
C SER A 63 -0.15 10.52 -4.98
N LEU A 64 0.95 10.27 -5.69
CA LEU A 64 1.65 8.98 -5.67
C LEU A 64 1.83 8.46 -4.23
N ILE A 65 2.21 9.34 -3.31
CA ILE A 65 2.40 9.00 -1.90
C ILE A 65 1.10 8.47 -1.28
N GLY A 66 -0.05 9.09 -1.57
CA GLY A 66 -1.35 8.61 -1.10
C GLY A 66 -1.70 7.22 -1.67
N MET A 67 -1.40 6.97 -2.94
CA MET A 67 -1.58 5.67 -3.57
C MET A 67 -0.65 4.62 -2.97
N LEU A 68 0.63 4.92 -2.79
CA LEU A 68 1.60 4.05 -2.14
C LEU A 68 1.15 3.67 -0.72
N ILE A 69 0.76 4.64 0.08
CA ILE A 69 0.27 4.40 1.44
C ILE A 69 -1.00 3.55 1.41
N GLY A 70 -1.93 3.83 0.47
CA GLY A 70 -3.15 3.06 0.30
C GLY A 70 -2.90 1.59 -0.05
N VAL A 71 -1.97 1.33 -0.97
CA VAL A 71 -1.58 -0.04 -1.35
C VAL A 71 -0.77 -0.71 -0.24
N LEU A 72 0.23 -0.03 0.30
CA LEU A 72 1.12 -0.58 1.35
C LEU A 72 0.42 -0.74 2.70
N GLY A 73 -0.52 0.12 3.06
CA GLY A 73 -1.32 0.04 4.28
C GLY A 73 -2.59 -0.81 4.17
N GLY A 74 -2.96 -1.20 2.93
CA GLY A 74 -4.12 -2.04 2.65
C GLY A 74 -3.86 -3.54 2.78
N PRO A 75 -4.85 -4.39 2.39
CA PRO A 75 -4.71 -5.85 2.44
C PRO A 75 -3.51 -6.39 1.68
N VAL A 76 -3.12 -5.74 0.57
CA VAL A 76 -1.94 -6.11 -0.22
C VAL A 76 -0.65 -5.86 0.57
N GLY A 77 -0.54 -4.68 1.20
CA GLY A 77 0.62 -4.34 2.03
C GLY A 77 0.76 -5.25 3.26
N MET A 78 -0.35 -5.72 3.84
CA MET A 78 -0.32 -6.73 4.90
C MET A 78 0.26 -8.05 4.41
N LEU A 79 -0.05 -8.48 3.18
CA LEU A 79 0.50 -9.70 2.59
C LEU A 79 1.99 -9.60 2.31
N LEU A 80 2.44 -8.45 1.80
CA LEU A 80 3.85 -8.18 1.53
C LEU A 80 4.67 -7.96 2.81
N GLY A 81 4.04 -7.37 3.84
CA GLY A 81 4.68 -7.09 5.14
C GLY A 81 4.82 -8.29 6.06
N TRP A 82 3.97 -9.29 5.92
CA TRP A 82 4.05 -10.55 6.64
C TRP A 82 4.90 -11.52 5.80
N GLY A 83 6.21 -11.44 5.93
CA GLY A 83 7.09 -12.41 5.28
C GLY A 83 6.56 -13.83 5.45
N ALA A 84 6.64 -14.62 4.42
CA ALA A 84 6.37 -16.06 4.16
C ALA A 84 5.79 -16.98 5.27
N GLY A 85 5.26 -16.46 6.36
CA GLY A 85 4.81 -17.24 7.53
C GLY A 85 3.31 -17.23 7.81
N ALA A 86 2.53 -16.37 7.20
CA ALA A 86 1.08 -16.34 7.37
C ALA A 86 0.37 -16.98 6.18
N ALA A 87 0.64 -18.24 5.93
CA ALA A 87 -0.17 -19.09 5.07
C ALA A 87 -1.52 -19.33 5.75
N SER A 88 -2.47 -18.46 5.60
CA SER A 88 -3.88 -18.75 5.80
C SER A 88 -4.69 -18.25 4.62
N GLY A 89 -4.79 -19.12 3.61
CA GLY A 89 -5.97 -19.44 2.85
C GLY A 89 -6.79 -18.26 2.33
N ALA A 90 -6.27 -17.43 1.46
CA ALA A 90 -7.11 -16.61 0.63
C ALA A 90 -6.47 -16.48 -0.75
N LEU A 91 -6.86 -17.35 -1.66
CA LEU A 91 -7.21 -17.12 -3.06
C LEU A 91 -6.40 -16.03 -3.84
N TYR A 92 -5.10 -15.93 -3.58
CA TYR A 92 -4.21 -15.32 -4.55
C TYR A 92 -3.45 -16.46 -5.23
N ASP A 93 -3.77 -16.67 -6.50
CA ASP A 93 -3.02 -17.55 -7.38
C ASP A 93 -1.55 -17.15 -7.32
N ALA A 94 -0.71 -18.03 -6.77
CA ALA A 94 0.73 -17.84 -6.66
C ALA A 94 1.42 -17.61 -8.02
N ASP A 95 0.75 -17.91 -9.12
CA ASP A 95 1.21 -17.67 -10.50
C ASP A 95 1.16 -16.19 -10.92
N ARG A 96 0.53 -15.30 -10.15
CA ARG A 96 0.49 -13.85 -10.44
C ARG A 96 1.56 -13.02 -9.71
N LEU A 97 2.30 -13.63 -8.79
CA LEU A 97 3.38 -12.96 -8.06
C LEU A 97 4.67 -12.79 -8.87
N ASP A 98 4.70 -13.28 -10.10
CA ASP A 98 5.92 -13.31 -10.92
C ASP A 98 6.02 -12.15 -11.94
N THR A 99 5.13 -11.17 -11.91
CA THR A 99 5.15 -10.07 -12.87
C THR A 99 4.67 -8.76 -12.23
N GLY A 100 5.60 -7.96 -11.70
CA GLY A 100 5.40 -6.52 -11.55
C GLY A 100 5.49 -5.89 -10.16
N ASP A 101 5.70 -6.64 -9.08
CA ASP A 101 5.65 -6.08 -7.72
C ASP A 101 7.02 -5.57 -7.19
N GLU A 102 8.03 -5.45 -8.05
CA GLU A 102 9.39 -5.14 -7.59
C GLU A 102 9.52 -3.78 -6.87
N ALA A 103 8.84 -2.74 -7.34
CA ALA A 103 8.95 -1.42 -6.72
C ALA A 103 8.17 -1.34 -5.40
N ILE A 104 6.94 -1.86 -5.38
CA ILE A 104 6.10 -1.89 -4.19
C ILE A 104 6.72 -2.77 -3.12
N GLU A 105 7.26 -3.94 -3.49
CA GLU A 105 7.95 -4.83 -2.59
C GLU A 105 9.23 -4.18 -2.02
N GLN A 106 10.04 -3.54 -2.85
CA GLN A 106 11.24 -2.83 -2.42
C GLN A 106 10.92 -1.68 -1.47
N PHE A 107 9.89 -0.88 -1.75
CA PHE A 107 9.45 0.18 -0.85
C PHE A 107 8.88 -0.38 0.45
N SER A 108 8.10 -1.45 0.39
CA SER A 108 7.63 -2.13 1.59
C SER A 108 8.79 -2.65 2.43
N ALA A 109 9.77 -3.32 1.82
CA ALA A 109 10.94 -3.86 2.51
C ALA A 109 11.83 -2.76 3.09
N SER A 110 11.86 -1.57 2.50
CA SER A 110 12.67 -0.45 2.99
C SER A 110 12.15 0.15 4.30
N VAL A 111 10.89 -0.08 4.68
CA VAL A 111 10.35 0.40 5.96
C VAL A 111 10.51 -0.68 7.03
N PRO A 112 11.44 -0.53 7.99
CA PRO A 112 11.70 -1.56 8.98
C PRO A 112 10.52 -1.72 9.96
N VAL A 113 10.30 -2.93 10.46
CA VAL A 113 9.27 -3.21 11.48
C VAL A 113 9.57 -2.42 12.76
N GLY A 114 8.62 -1.65 13.24
CA GLY A 114 8.79 -0.75 14.39
C GLY A 114 9.62 0.50 14.08
N GLY A 115 9.89 0.75 12.78
CA GLY A 115 10.63 1.90 12.30
C GLY A 115 9.83 2.77 11.34
N ASN A 116 10.51 3.73 10.73
CA ASN A 116 9.91 4.61 9.75
C ASN A 116 10.81 4.80 8.52
N ALA A 117 10.23 5.33 7.46
CA ALA A 117 10.92 5.79 6.26
C ALA A 117 10.27 7.07 5.73
N LEU A 118 11.02 7.83 4.97
CA LEU A 118 10.54 8.96 4.21
C LEU A 118 10.28 8.51 2.78
N LEU A 119 9.02 8.54 2.35
CA LEU A 119 8.63 8.37 0.96
C LEU A 119 8.54 9.74 0.30
N ALA A 120 9.09 9.88 -0.89
CA ALA A 120 9.00 11.13 -1.63
C ALA A 120 8.90 10.90 -3.14
N GLU A 121 8.27 11.88 -3.80
CA GLU A 121 8.27 12.06 -5.24
C GLU A 121 9.25 13.18 -5.57
N THR A 122 10.26 12.85 -6.38
CA THR A 122 11.37 13.76 -6.69
C THR A 122 11.50 14.02 -8.19
N VAL A 123 12.01 15.20 -8.52
CA VAL A 123 12.46 15.54 -9.86
C VAL A 123 13.96 15.86 -9.79
N GLU A 124 14.74 15.08 -10.49
CA GLU A 124 16.19 15.12 -10.40
C GLU A 124 16.81 15.27 -11.80
N ASP A 125 17.78 16.18 -11.93
CA ASP A 125 18.65 16.24 -13.12
C ASP A 125 19.73 15.17 -13.04
N THR A 126 20.28 14.99 -11.84
CA THR A 126 21.23 13.95 -11.47
C THR A 126 20.87 13.44 -10.06
N THR A 127 21.20 12.20 -9.76
CA THR A 127 20.89 11.57 -8.45
C THR A 127 21.82 12.04 -7.33
N GLU A 128 23.00 12.59 -7.68
CA GLU A 128 24.08 12.91 -6.76
C GLU A 128 23.69 13.88 -5.61
N PRO A 129 22.92 14.97 -5.86
CA PRO A 129 22.56 15.89 -4.77
C PRO A 129 21.74 15.23 -3.67
N LEU A 130 20.71 14.44 -4.03
CA LEU A 130 19.86 13.74 -3.07
C LEU A 130 20.63 12.60 -2.39
N ASP A 131 21.42 11.84 -3.14
CA ASP A 131 22.26 10.77 -2.58
C ASP A 131 23.29 11.31 -1.57
N THR A 132 23.88 12.48 -1.88
CA THR A 132 24.79 13.18 -0.96
C THR A 132 24.06 13.63 0.30
N PHE A 133 22.90 14.24 0.15
CA PHE A 133 22.07 14.67 1.28
C PHE A 133 21.73 13.49 2.21
N VAL A 134 21.24 12.38 1.65
CA VAL A 134 20.84 11.19 2.40
C VAL A 134 22.05 10.56 3.10
N SER A 135 23.19 10.42 2.40
CA SER A 135 24.42 9.83 2.96
C SER A 135 25.02 10.66 4.08
N GLN A 136 24.99 11.99 3.98
CA GLN A 136 25.45 12.88 5.05
C GLN A 136 24.66 12.75 6.35
N MET A 137 23.37 12.33 6.23
CA MET A 137 22.53 12.04 7.39
C MET A 137 22.58 10.56 7.81
N GLY A 138 23.44 9.75 7.17
CA GLY A 138 23.64 8.33 7.49
C GLY A 138 22.47 7.44 7.01
N GLY A 139 21.67 7.92 6.06
CA GLY A 139 20.54 7.20 5.50
C GLY A 139 20.91 6.33 4.29
N THR A 140 19.94 5.54 3.86
CA THR A 140 19.93 4.77 2.62
C THR A 140 18.73 5.16 1.78
N ILE A 141 18.84 5.08 0.45
CA ILE A 141 17.80 5.44 -0.49
C ILE A 141 17.54 4.30 -1.46
N VAL A 142 16.25 3.98 -1.64
CA VAL A 142 15.73 3.15 -2.72
C VAL A 142 15.05 4.09 -3.70
N ARG A 143 15.36 3.97 -4.99
CA ARG A 143 14.86 4.86 -6.04
C ARG A 143 14.31 4.05 -7.20
N ARG A 144 13.10 4.40 -7.67
CA ARG A 144 12.48 3.79 -8.83
C ARG A 144 11.92 4.88 -9.76
N PRO A 145 11.93 4.68 -11.08
CA PRO A 145 11.25 5.57 -12.01
C PRO A 145 9.78 5.75 -11.62
N LEU A 146 9.30 6.99 -11.67
CA LEU A 146 7.96 7.33 -11.20
C LEU A 146 6.87 6.63 -12.02
N ASP A 147 7.05 6.58 -13.33
CA ASP A 147 6.12 5.95 -14.27
C ASP A 147 5.95 4.45 -14.03
N GLU A 148 7.04 3.73 -13.70
CA GLU A 148 6.99 2.33 -13.33
C GLU A 148 6.16 2.11 -12.05
N VAL A 149 6.44 2.92 -11.02
CA VAL A 149 5.72 2.82 -9.73
C VAL A 149 4.24 3.14 -9.88
N VAL A 150 3.90 4.16 -10.68
CA VAL A 150 2.50 4.50 -10.97
C VAL A 150 1.79 3.36 -11.67
N ALA A 151 2.43 2.76 -12.69
CA ALA A 151 1.85 1.63 -13.42
C ALA A 151 1.60 0.42 -12.52
N GLU A 152 2.54 0.09 -11.63
CA GLU A 152 2.35 -0.99 -10.65
C GLU A 152 1.19 -0.68 -9.68
N LEU A 153 1.12 0.54 -9.15
CA LEU A 153 0.05 0.95 -8.23
C LEU A 153 -1.33 0.91 -8.89
N GLU A 154 -1.45 1.38 -10.12
CA GLU A 154 -2.70 1.31 -10.88
C GLU A 154 -3.13 -0.14 -11.14
N ALA A 155 -2.19 -1.02 -11.48
CA ALA A 155 -2.47 -2.44 -11.66
C ALA A 155 -2.96 -3.10 -10.36
N GLN A 156 -2.33 -2.80 -9.23
CA GLN A 156 -2.73 -3.30 -7.92
C GLN A 156 -4.13 -2.80 -7.51
N GLN A 157 -4.42 -1.52 -7.72
CA GLN A 157 -5.74 -0.97 -7.44
C GLN A 157 -6.82 -1.63 -8.31
N ALA A 158 -6.56 -1.81 -9.60
CA ALA A 158 -7.51 -2.47 -10.50
C ALA A 158 -7.78 -3.92 -10.08
N ALA A 159 -6.74 -4.67 -9.70
CA ALA A 159 -6.88 -6.03 -9.20
C ALA A 159 -7.69 -6.09 -7.88
N ALA A 160 -7.43 -5.17 -6.95
CA ALA A 160 -8.16 -5.08 -5.69
C ALA A 160 -9.65 -4.77 -5.91
N GLU A 161 -9.98 -3.82 -6.79
CA GLU A 161 -11.36 -3.51 -7.16
C GLU A 161 -12.09 -4.71 -7.80
N GLU A 162 -11.41 -5.45 -8.68
CA GLU A 162 -11.98 -6.64 -9.30
C GLU A 162 -12.28 -7.73 -8.27
N ALA A 163 -11.34 -7.98 -7.37
CA ALA A 163 -11.51 -8.93 -6.26
C ALA A 163 -12.69 -8.53 -5.36
N GLU A 164 -12.82 -7.25 -5.02
CA GLU A 164 -13.94 -6.75 -4.21
C GLU A 164 -15.30 -6.94 -4.92
N ARG A 165 -15.36 -6.62 -6.22
CA ARG A 165 -16.58 -6.85 -7.03
C ARG A 165 -16.96 -8.33 -7.09
N ALA A 166 -15.97 -9.22 -7.25
CA ALA A 166 -16.18 -10.67 -7.25
C ALA A 166 -16.69 -11.16 -5.88
N ALA A 167 -16.07 -10.71 -4.78
CA ALA A 167 -16.50 -11.05 -3.44
C ALA A 167 -17.93 -10.58 -3.13
N ARG A 168 -18.27 -9.34 -3.48
CA ARG A 168 -19.63 -8.80 -3.32
C ARG A 168 -20.66 -9.57 -4.15
N LYS A 169 -20.29 -10.05 -5.34
CA LYS A 169 -21.16 -10.89 -6.17
C LYS A 169 -21.37 -12.25 -5.53
N ALA A 170 -20.30 -12.91 -5.06
CA ALA A 170 -20.40 -14.21 -4.40
C ALA A 170 -21.30 -14.17 -3.16
N ILE A 171 -21.15 -13.15 -2.31
CA ILE A 171 -22.02 -12.96 -1.12
C ILE A 171 -23.49 -12.79 -1.52
N ARG A 172 -23.77 -12.02 -2.60
CA ARG A 172 -25.15 -11.85 -3.08
C ARG A 172 -25.75 -13.15 -3.61
N ASP A 173 -24.97 -13.92 -4.34
CA ASP A 173 -25.42 -15.18 -4.91
C ASP A 173 -25.65 -16.23 -3.81
N GLN A 174 -24.79 -16.29 -2.81
CA GLN A 174 -24.98 -17.13 -1.62
C GLN A 174 -26.29 -16.77 -0.89
N LYS A 175 -26.50 -15.49 -0.57
CA LYS A 175 -27.75 -15.04 0.07
C LYS A 175 -29.00 -15.40 -0.74
N ARG A 176 -28.94 -15.29 -2.08
CA ARG A 176 -30.05 -15.70 -2.96
C ARG A 176 -30.32 -17.20 -2.88
N GLN A 177 -29.27 -18.03 -2.80
CA GLN A 177 -29.42 -19.47 -2.63
C GLN A 177 -30.03 -19.82 -1.29
N GLU A 178 -29.53 -19.27 -0.20
CA GLU A 178 -30.09 -19.46 1.14
C GLU A 178 -31.57 -19.08 1.22
N HIS A 179 -31.95 -17.95 0.61
CA HIS A 179 -33.35 -17.55 0.54
C HIS A 179 -34.22 -18.52 -0.26
N LYS A 180 -33.72 -19.06 -1.38
CA LYS A 180 -34.45 -20.07 -2.19
C LYS A 180 -34.63 -21.36 -1.40
N GLU A 181 -33.58 -21.85 -0.74
CA GLU A 181 -33.63 -23.08 0.06
C GLU A 181 -34.60 -22.92 1.24
N THR A 182 -34.54 -21.78 1.94
CA THR A 182 -35.45 -21.48 3.04
C THR A 182 -36.91 -21.44 2.55
N ALA A 183 -37.16 -20.82 1.40
CA ALA A 183 -38.52 -20.76 0.82
C ALA A 183 -39.02 -22.17 0.41
N GLN A 184 -38.16 -22.99 -0.20
CA GLN A 184 -38.49 -24.36 -0.58
C GLN A 184 -38.80 -25.23 0.66
N GLN A 185 -37.99 -25.11 1.72
CA GLN A 185 -38.23 -25.81 2.99
C GLN A 185 -39.58 -25.42 3.61
N ARG A 186 -39.91 -24.11 3.61
CA ARG A 186 -41.20 -23.64 4.11
C ARG A 186 -42.38 -24.17 3.29
N VAL A 187 -42.27 -24.19 1.97
CA VAL A 187 -43.30 -24.74 1.08
C VAL A 187 -43.43 -26.27 1.30
N ALA A 188 -42.34 -27.00 1.43
CA ALA A 188 -42.36 -28.44 1.71
C ALA A 188 -43.01 -28.73 3.06
N ALA A 189 -42.68 -27.96 4.11
CA ALA A 189 -43.26 -28.10 5.44
C ALA A 189 -44.77 -27.82 5.44
N LEU A 190 -45.24 -26.83 4.67
CA LEU A 190 -46.68 -26.55 4.50
C LEU A 190 -47.39 -27.71 3.77
N LYS A 191 -46.83 -28.20 2.66
CA LYS A 191 -47.42 -29.37 1.94
C LYS A 191 -47.54 -30.61 2.83
N ALA A 192 -46.50 -30.88 3.65
CA ALA A 192 -46.51 -32.01 4.57
C ALA A 192 -47.63 -31.90 5.65
N LYS A 193 -47.96 -30.68 6.10
CA LYS A 193 -49.05 -30.45 7.04
C LYS A 193 -50.44 -30.67 6.40
N PHE A 194 -50.63 -30.32 5.13
CA PHE A 194 -51.90 -30.54 4.42
C PHE A 194 -52.14 -31.99 4.01
N HIS A 195 -51.12 -32.85 3.92
CA HIS A 195 -51.28 -34.27 3.59
C HIS A 195 -51.54 -35.17 4.81
N LYS A 196 -51.54 -34.61 6.02
CA LYS A 196 -51.81 -35.35 7.27
C LYS A 196 -53.22 -35.16 7.83
N GLN A 197 -54.07 -34.46 7.12
CA GLN A 197 -55.52 -34.38 7.36
C GLN A 197 -56.29 -35.21 6.33
#